data_87e306cedacf6c072a5518f4ba165785
#
_entry.id   87e306cedacf6c072a5518f4ba165785
#
_cell.length_a   1.000
_cell.length_b   1.000
_cell.length_c   1.000
_cell.angle_alpha   90.00
_cell.angle_beta   90.00
_cell.angle_gamma   90.00
#
_symmetry.space_group_name_H-M   'P 1'
#
loop_
_entity.id
_entity.type
_entity.pdbx_description
1 polymer ?
#
loop_
_entity_poly.entity_id
_entity_poly.type
_entity_poly.pdbx_seq_one_letter_code
_entity_poly.pdbx_strand_id
1 'polypeptide(L)'
;RHLMTTAKTACILCSRNCGLEVEVVDGRLKKIRGDTAHPSSKGYLCNKAARLDYYQNHADRLTHPLKRQADGSFVRVTWDQALQDIAQQLNAIRDTYGGDAFAFVGGGGQGNHLGGAYGRQLLPAMKSRFAYSSLAQEKTGDFWVNGRLFGAQNCHPMEDVEHADYVLFIGANP
;
A
#
# COMPACT_ATOMS: atom_id res chain seq x y z
N ARG A 1 -31.24 -9.71 14.87
CA ARG A 1 -31.14 -9.54 13.39
C ARG A 1 -29.70 -9.18 13.08
N HIS A 2 -28.99 -10.06 12.35
CA HIS A 2 -27.64 -9.75 11.87
C HIS A 2 -27.73 -8.60 10.86
N LEU A 3 -26.89 -7.58 11.03
CA LEU A 3 -26.80 -6.46 10.09
C LEU A 3 -25.91 -6.92 8.92
N MET A 4 -26.54 -7.20 7.78
CA MET A 4 -25.83 -7.58 6.55
C MET A 4 -25.89 -6.40 5.58
N THR A 5 -24.73 -6.00 5.08
CA THR A 5 -24.59 -4.98 4.03
C THR A 5 -23.74 -5.50 2.90
N THR A 6 -24.09 -5.10 1.67
CA THR A 6 -23.25 -5.33 0.49
C THR A 6 -22.71 -3.99 0.02
N ALA A 7 -21.43 -3.91 -0.27
CA ALA A 7 -20.78 -2.68 -0.73
C ALA A 7 -19.83 -2.96 -1.88
N LYS A 8 -19.70 -1.98 -2.77
CA LYS A 8 -18.66 -1.96 -3.80
C LYS A 8 -17.44 -1.21 -3.28
N THR A 9 -16.27 -1.74 -3.57
CA THR A 9 -14.99 -1.15 -3.15
C THR A 9 -13.88 -1.54 -4.13
N ALA A 10 -12.67 -1.06 -3.90
CA ALA A 10 -11.49 -1.45 -4.65
C ALA A 10 -10.56 -2.33 -3.81
N CYS A 11 -9.90 -3.28 -4.47
CA CYS A 11 -8.85 -4.09 -3.85
C CYS A 11 -7.63 -3.22 -3.54
N ILE A 12 -7.09 -3.35 -2.32
CA ILE A 12 -5.95 -2.55 -1.82
C ILE A 12 -4.61 -3.28 -1.90
N LEU A 13 -4.57 -4.52 -2.39
CA LEU A 13 -3.37 -5.38 -2.30
C LEU A 13 -2.30 -5.04 -3.32
N CYS A 14 -2.67 -4.46 -4.46
CA CYS A 14 -1.72 -4.05 -5.49
C CYS A 14 -2.26 -2.87 -6.31
N SER A 15 -1.43 -2.33 -7.20
CA SER A 15 -1.74 -1.17 -8.04
C SER A 15 -2.84 -1.39 -9.09
N ARG A 16 -3.29 -2.63 -9.31
CA ARG A 16 -4.41 -2.93 -10.21
C ARG A 16 -5.74 -2.39 -9.70
N ASN A 17 -5.92 -2.24 -8.40
CA ASN A 17 -7.13 -1.71 -7.78
C ASN A 17 -8.43 -2.34 -8.32
N CYS A 18 -8.45 -3.67 -8.50
CA CYS A 18 -9.61 -4.37 -9.02
C CYS A 18 -10.88 -4.06 -8.23
N GLY A 19 -12.00 -3.90 -8.91
CA GLY A 19 -13.30 -3.67 -8.27
C GLY A 19 -13.80 -4.91 -7.54
N LEU A 20 -14.30 -4.72 -6.33
CA LEU A 20 -14.82 -5.76 -5.46
C LEU A 20 -16.26 -5.46 -5.06
N GLU A 21 -17.06 -6.52 -4.96
CA GLU A 21 -18.29 -6.55 -4.18
C GLU A 21 -18.07 -7.34 -2.91
N VAL A 22 -18.33 -6.72 -1.76
CA VAL A 22 -18.08 -7.32 -0.44
C VAL A 22 -19.37 -7.41 0.36
N GLU A 23 -19.60 -8.56 0.98
CA GLU A 23 -20.66 -8.75 1.99
C GLU A 23 -20.03 -8.58 3.37
N VAL A 24 -20.62 -7.69 4.17
CA VAL A 24 -20.22 -7.42 5.55
C VAL A 24 -21.36 -7.83 6.47
N VAL A 25 -21.07 -8.68 7.43
CA VAL A 25 -22.03 -9.13 8.47
C VAL A 25 -21.44 -8.77 9.82
N ASP A 26 -22.19 -8.00 10.60
CA ASP A 26 -21.77 -7.54 11.93
C ASP A 26 -20.35 -6.94 11.96
N GLY A 27 -20.03 -6.12 10.96
CA GLY A 27 -18.73 -5.45 10.82
C GLY A 27 -17.59 -6.35 10.33
N ARG A 28 -17.85 -7.59 9.94
CA ARG A 28 -16.84 -8.53 9.44
C ARG A 28 -17.05 -8.85 7.96
N LEU A 29 -15.98 -8.86 7.18
CA LEU A 29 -16.03 -9.35 5.80
C LEU A 29 -16.39 -10.83 5.78
N LYS A 30 -17.38 -11.20 4.97
CA LYS A 30 -17.84 -12.58 4.83
C LYS A 30 -17.68 -13.13 3.43
N LYS A 31 -17.95 -12.33 2.41
CA LYS A 31 -17.85 -12.77 1.03
C LYS A 31 -17.25 -11.68 0.17
N ILE A 32 -16.42 -12.07 -0.76
CA ILE A 32 -15.74 -11.17 -1.68
C ILE A 32 -15.92 -11.72 -3.09
N ARG A 33 -16.34 -10.86 -4.01
CA ARG A 33 -16.49 -11.16 -5.43
C ARG A 33 -15.87 -10.02 -6.24
N GLY A 34 -15.51 -10.31 -7.49
CA GLY A 34 -15.17 -9.26 -8.44
C GLY A 34 -16.41 -8.46 -8.84
N ASP A 35 -16.29 -7.15 -8.90
CA ASP A 35 -17.34 -6.28 -9.43
C ASP A 35 -17.35 -6.35 -10.96
N THR A 36 -18.38 -6.96 -11.53
CA THR A 36 -18.53 -7.10 -13.00
C THR A 36 -18.74 -5.76 -13.71
N ALA A 37 -19.20 -4.73 -13.01
CA ALA A 37 -19.36 -3.40 -13.55
C ALA A 37 -18.09 -2.54 -13.49
N HIS A 38 -17.02 -3.06 -12.87
CA HIS A 38 -15.77 -2.30 -12.78
C HIS A 38 -15.10 -2.19 -14.17
N PRO A 39 -14.71 -0.97 -14.62
CA PRO A 39 -14.31 -0.71 -16.00
C PRO A 39 -13.06 -1.49 -16.45
N SER A 40 -12.10 -1.72 -15.56
CA SER A 40 -10.85 -2.41 -15.92
C SER A 40 -10.82 -3.87 -15.53
N SER A 41 -11.30 -4.26 -14.35
CA SER A 41 -11.24 -5.65 -13.90
C SER A 41 -12.42 -6.51 -14.32
N LYS A 42 -13.57 -5.89 -14.70
CA LYS A 42 -14.75 -6.56 -15.26
C LYS A 42 -15.16 -7.86 -14.53
N GLY A 43 -15.05 -7.86 -13.20
CA GLY A 43 -15.36 -9.03 -12.37
C GLY A 43 -14.19 -9.98 -12.09
N TYR A 44 -13.00 -9.73 -12.64
CA TYR A 44 -11.83 -10.54 -12.32
C TYR A 44 -11.44 -10.41 -10.84
N LEU A 45 -11.08 -11.52 -10.23
CA LEU A 45 -10.64 -11.61 -8.83
C LEU A 45 -9.48 -12.61 -8.71
N CYS A 46 -8.31 -12.14 -8.31
CA CYS A 46 -7.17 -13.03 -8.06
C CYS A 46 -7.29 -13.74 -6.69
N ASN A 47 -6.52 -14.81 -6.52
CA ASN A 47 -6.52 -15.60 -5.28
C ASN A 47 -6.17 -14.79 -4.02
N LYS A 48 -5.34 -13.75 -4.13
CA LYS A 48 -4.99 -12.87 -3.00
C LYS A 48 -6.21 -12.06 -2.53
N ALA A 49 -6.91 -11.44 -3.48
CA ALA A 49 -8.09 -10.64 -3.19
C ALA A 49 -9.26 -11.50 -2.69
N ALA A 50 -9.40 -12.73 -3.17
CA ALA A 50 -10.40 -13.68 -2.70
C ALA A 50 -10.24 -14.05 -1.22
N ARG A 51 -9.09 -13.78 -0.62
CA ARG A 51 -8.75 -14.05 0.79
C ARG A 51 -8.65 -12.80 1.66
N LEU A 52 -9.17 -11.67 1.21
CA LEU A 52 -9.17 -10.44 2.02
C LEU A 52 -9.95 -10.58 3.33
N ASP A 53 -10.98 -11.43 3.37
CA ASP A 53 -11.72 -11.77 4.58
C ASP A 53 -10.79 -12.38 5.65
N TYR A 54 -9.89 -13.27 5.26
CA TYR A 54 -8.88 -13.84 6.15
C TYR A 54 -7.95 -12.76 6.71
N TYR A 55 -7.37 -11.90 5.85
CA TYR A 55 -6.48 -10.83 6.27
C TYR A 55 -7.18 -9.83 7.19
N GLN A 56 -8.41 -9.45 6.84
CA GLN A 56 -9.12 -8.42 7.59
C GLN A 56 -9.66 -8.92 8.93
N ASN A 57 -10.07 -10.18 9.00
CA ASN A 57 -10.73 -10.74 10.17
C ASN A 57 -9.79 -11.58 11.06
N HIS A 58 -8.53 -11.74 10.69
CA HIS A 58 -7.60 -12.60 11.44
C HIS A 58 -7.45 -12.15 12.89
N ALA A 59 -7.33 -13.12 13.81
CA ALA A 59 -7.22 -12.83 15.23
C ALA A 59 -5.96 -12.03 15.59
N ASP A 60 -4.86 -12.26 14.87
CA ASP A 60 -3.58 -11.58 15.10
C ASP A 60 -3.48 -10.24 14.37
N ARG A 61 -4.56 -9.78 13.72
CA ARG A 61 -4.52 -8.47 13.08
C ARG A 61 -4.37 -7.37 14.10
N LEU A 62 -3.34 -6.53 13.92
CA LEU A 62 -3.11 -5.37 14.77
C LEU A 62 -4.23 -4.35 14.57
N THR A 63 -4.95 -4.06 15.64
CA THR A 63 -6.06 -3.09 15.68
C THR A 63 -5.74 -1.82 16.45
N HIS A 64 -4.57 -1.78 17.07
CA HIS A 64 -4.11 -0.68 17.91
C HIS A 64 -2.61 -0.52 17.77
N PRO A 65 -2.05 0.70 18.03
CA PRO A 65 -0.62 0.87 18.16
C PRO A 65 -0.06 0.04 19.32
N LEU A 66 1.13 -0.50 19.12
CA LEU A 66 1.85 -1.27 20.13
C LEU A 66 3.18 -0.60 20.43
N LYS A 67 3.50 -0.46 21.72
CA LYS A 67 4.79 0.06 22.20
C LYS A 67 5.62 -1.08 22.76
N ARG A 68 6.84 -1.25 22.22
CA ARG A 68 7.79 -2.24 22.71
C ARG A 68 8.33 -1.81 24.10
N GLN A 69 8.38 -2.76 25.01
CA GLN A 69 8.95 -2.58 26.35
C GLN A 69 10.41 -3.01 26.39
N ALA A 70 11.09 -2.71 27.49
CA ALA A 70 12.51 -3.06 27.70
C ALA A 70 12.75 -4.58 27.73
N ASP A 71 11.78 -5.36 28.18
CA ASP A 71 11.83 -6.83 28.19
C ASP A 71 11.52 -7.47 26.82
N GLY A 72 11.27 -6.63 25.80
CA GLY A 72 10.91 -7.06 24.44
C GLY A 72 9.43 -7.34 24.22
N SER A 73 8.60 -7.32 25.25
CA SER A 73 7.15 -7.45 25.14
C SER A 73 6.52 -6.21 24.48
N PHE A 74 5.27 -6.35 24.04
CA PHE A 74 4.52 -5.25 23.43
C PHE A 74 3.27 -4.95 24.25
N VAL A 75 3.05 -3.67 24.53
CA VAL A 75 1.84 -3.19 25.20
C VAL A 75 1.03 -2.30 24.27
N ARG A 76 -0.29 -2.41 24.38
CA ARG A 76 -1.23 -1.57 23.65
C ARG A 76 -1.18 -0.14 24.18
N VAL A 77 -1.12 0.84 23.27
CA VAL A 77 -1.19 2.27 23.57
C VAL A 77 -2.27 2.94 22.73
N THR A 78 -2.66 4.15 23.09
CA THR A 78 -3.55 4.97 22.25
C THR A 78 -2.78 5.57 21.08
N TRP A 79 -3.50 6.02 20.04
CA TRP A 79 -2.88 6.75 18.93
C TRP A 79 -2.21 8.04 19.41
N ASP A 80 -2.83 8.78 20.34
CA ASP A 80 -2.27 10.03 20.86
C ASP A 80 -0.95 9.77 21.58
N GLN A 81 -0.91 8.74 22.44
CA GLN A 81 0.34 8.33 23.12
C GLN A 81 1.42 7.93 22.12
N ALA A 82 1.08 7.12 21.12
CA ALA A 82 2.04 6.67 20.09
C ALA A 82 2.61 7.87 19.31
N LEU A 83 1.74 8.77 18.87
CA LEU A 83 2.15 9.95 18.10
C LEU A 83 2.99 10.93 18.93
N GLN A 84 2.63 11.16 20.18
CA GLN A 84 3.42 12.00 21.10
C GLN A 84 4.80 11.41 21.35
N ASP A 85 4.88 10.12 21.68
CA ASP A 85 6.15 9.43 21.91
C ASP A 85 7.07 9.47 20.69
N ILE A 86 6.52 9.20 19.50
CA ILE A 86 7.26 9.22 18.24
C ILE A 86 7.75 10.65 17.93
N ALA A 87 6.89 11.65 18.06
CA ALA A 87 7.25 13.05 17.80
C ALA A 87 8.35 13.53 18.75
N GLN A 88 8.25 13.19 20.04
CA GLN A 88 9.26 13.54 21.03
C GLN A 88 10.62 12.94 20.68
N GLN A 89 10.66 11.65 20.34
CA GLN A 89 11.91 10.97 20.00
C GLN A 89 12.50 11.49 18.68
N LEU A 90 11.70 11.71 17.65
CA LEU A 90 12.16 12.28 16.38
C LEU A 90 12.72 13.69 16.57
N ASN A 91 12.06 14.54 17.34
CA ASN A 91 12.56 15.88 17.66
C ASN A 91 13.89 15.81 18.41
N ALA A 92 14.01 14.94 19.40
CA ALA A 92 15.25 14.77 20.16
C ALA A 92 16.42 14.30 19.27
N ILE A 93 16.17 13.38 18.32
CA ILE A 93 17.17 12.93 17.35
C ILE A 93 17.58 14.10 16.44
N ARG A 94 16.62 14.83 15.89
CA ARG A 94 16.90 15.99 15.03
C ARG A 94 17.71 17.05 15.76
N ASP A 95 17.33 17.36 16.98
CA ASP A 95 17.95 18.45 17.76
C ASP A 95 19.36 18.07 18.25
N THR A 96 19.63 16.76 18.46
CA THR A 96 20.93 16.25 18.88
C THR A 96 21.89 16.00 17.72
N TYR A 97 21.40 15.39 16.63
CA TYR A 97 22.25 14.86 15.54
C TYR A 97 22.02 15.58 14.21
N GLY A 98 21.07 16.51 14.13
CA GLY A 98 20.68 17.17 12.90
C GLY A 98 19.71 16.36 12.05
N GLY A 99 19.16 17.00 11.02
CA GLY A 99 18.15 16.38 10.15
C GLY A 99 18.66 15.18 9.35
N ASP A 100 19.95 15.18 9.03
CA ASP A 100 20.57 14.10 8.24
C ASP A 100 20.68 12.76 9.03
N ALA A 101 20.37 12.75 10.32
CA ALA A 101 20.19 11.51 11.08
C ALA A 101 18.87 10.76 10.76
N PHE A 102 17.97 11.37 10.01
CA PHE A 102 16.70 10.77 9.59
C PHE A 102 16.72 10.46 8.09
N ALA A 103 16.30 9.27 7.72
CA ALA A 103 16.07 8.87 6.33
C ALA A 103 14.66 8.29 6.16
N PHE A 104 13.97 8.70 5.10
CA PHE A 104 12.70 8.12 4.71
C PHE A 104 12.93 7.07 3.62
N VAL A 105 12.49 5.83 3.88
CA VAL A 105 12.51 4.74 2.91
C VAL A 105 11.07 4.33 2.62
N GLY A 106 10.61 4.61 1.42
CA GLY A 106 9.26 4.27 0.97
C GLY A 106 9.26 3.13 -0.03
N GLY A 107 8.25 2.29 0.04
CA GLY A 107 7.97 1.25 -0.94
C GLY A 107 6.65 1.50 -1.67
N GLY A 108 6.50 0.88 -2.84
CA GLY A 108 5.27 0.87 -3.63
C GLY A 108 4.61 -0.52 -3.63
N GLY A 109 3.73 -0.75 -4.61
CA GLY A 109 3.08 -2.06 -4.84
C GLY A 109 1.73 -2.23 -4.17
N GLN A 110 1.35 -1.33 -3.28
CA GLN A 110 0.01 -1.27 -2.68
C GLN A 110 -0.88 -0.31 -3.45
N GLY A 111 -2.18 -0.59 -3.52
CA GLY A 111 -3.15 0.30 -4.18
C GLY A 111 -3.35 1.64 -3.48
N ASN A 112 -2.94 1.77 -2.22
CA ASN A 112 -3.07 3.00 -1.44
C ASN A 112 -1.72 3.70 -1.28
N HIS A 113 -1.48 4.73 -2.09
CA HIS A 113 -0.26 5.54 -2.04
C HIS A 113 -0.36 6.78 -1.14
N LEU A 114 -1.51 7.07 -0.53
CA LEU A 114 -1.68 8.22 0.36
C LEU A 114 -0.74 8.17 1.56
N GLY A 115 -0.51 6.99 2.13
CA GLY A 115 0.44 6.81 3.22
C GLY A 115 1.85 7.28 2.88
N GLY A 116 2.32 7.03 1.65
CA GLY A 116 3.62 7.51 1.16
C GLY A 116 3.69 9.03 1.03
N ALA A 117 2.60 9.67 0.59
CA ALA A 117 2.52 11.13 0.49
C ALA A 117 2.61 11.79 1.88
N TYR A 118 1.88 11.26 2.87
CA TYR A 118 1.98 11.75 4.24
C TYR A 118 3.36 11.48 4.86
N GLY A 119 3.93 10.29 4.66
CA GLY A 119 5.25 9.93 5.17
C GLY A 119 6.36 10.86 4.67
N ARG A 120 6.28 11.30 3.42
CA ARG A 120 7.24 12.26 2.86
C ARG A 120 7.23 13.64 3.55
N GLN A 121 6.13 14.03 4.19
CA GLN A 121 6.06 15.27 4.95
C GLN A 121 6.95 15.27 6.21
N LEU A 122 7.39 14.09 6.65
CA LEU A 122 8.38 13.99 7.72
C LEU A 122 9.75 14.55 7.31
N LEU A 123 10.12 14.51 6.03
CA LEU A 123 11.41 15.02 5.55
C LEU A 123 11.63 16.50 5.88
N PRO A 124 10.75 17.43 5.47
CA PRO A 124 10.91 18.84 5.85
C PRO A 124 10.78 19.06 7.35
N ALA A 125 9.90 18.33 8.05
CA ALA A 125 9.75 18.44 9.51
C ALA A 125 11.03 18.02 10.25
N MET A 126 11.72 16.99 9.75
CA MET A 126 13.01 16.54 10.26
C MET A 126 14.20 17.35 9.74
N LYS A 127 14.00 18.22 8.75
CA LYS A 127 15.07 18.92 8.01
C LYS A 127 16.02 17.93 7.32
N SER A 128 15.50 16.81 6.85
CA SER A 128 16.27 15.76 6.16
C SER A 128 16.09 15.86 4.64
N ARG A 129 17.14 15.48 3.92
CA ARG A 129 17.15 15.33 2.45
C ARG A 129 17.15 13.87 1.99
N PHE A 130 17.23 12.93 2.89
CA PHE A 130 17.40 11.52 2.54
C PHE A 130 16.04 10.81 2.33
N ALA A 131 15.67 10.67 1.06
CA ALA A 131 14.50 9.92 0.64
C ALA A 131 14.91 8.82 -0.33
N TYR A 132 14.53 7.59 -0.03
CA TYR A 132 14.84 6.41 -0.82
C TYR A 132 13.57 5.64 -1.17
N SER A 133 13.57 4.97 -2.31
CA SER A 133 12.50 4.06 -2.69
C SER A 133 13.04 2.92 -3.56
N SER A 134 12.31 1.82 -3.62
CA SER A 134 12.62 0.69 -4.50
C SER A 134 12.56 1.05 -6.00
N LEU A 135 11.83 2.10 -6.36
CA LEU A 135 11.68 2.55 -7.75
C LEU A 135 13.01 2.82 -8.45
N ALA A 136 14.04 3.24 -7.70
CA ALA A 136 15.37 3.49 -8.25
C ALA A 136 16.03 2.21 -8.82
N GLN A 137 15.68 1.04 -8.31
CA GLN A 137 16.16 -0.26 -8.82
C GLN A 137 15.13 -0.97 -9.69
N GLU A 138 13.85 -0.96 -9.28
CA GLU A 138 12.79 -1.70 -9.94
C GLU A 138 12.37 -1.10 -11.28
N LYS A 139 12.36 0.22 -11.38
CA LYS A 139 11.72 0.95 -12.48
C LYS A 139 12.64 1.87 -13.28
N THR A 140 13.91 1.99 -12.93
CA THR A 140 14.83 2.88 -13.64
C THR A 140 14.94 2.51 -15.12
N GLY A 141 15.08 1.23 -15.45
CA GLY A 141 15.12 0.76 -16.83
C GLY A 141 13.82 1.06 -17.58
N ASP A 142 12.70 0.83 -16.94
CA ASP A 142 11.35 1.11 -17.46
C ASP A 142 11.18 2.59 -17.81
N PHE A 143 11.50 3.47 -16.86
CA PHE A 143 11.43 4.94 -17.07
C PHE A 143 12.37 5.40 -18.18
N TRP A 144 13.56 4.82 -18.26
CA TRP A 144 14.53 5.17 -19.30
C TRP A 144 14.02 4.76 -20.69
N VAL A 145 13.51 3.52 -20.82
CA VAL A 145 12.96 3.00 -22.07
C VAL A 145 11.75 3.81 -22.50
N ASN A 146 10.81 4.07 -21.57
CA ASN A 146 9.63 4.90 -21.85
C ASN A 146 10.02 6.31 -22.31
N GLY A 147 11.01 6.92 -21.67
CA GLY A 147 11.54 8.21 -22.08
C GLY A 147 12.09 8.22 -23.51
N ARG A 148 12.76 7.13 -23.92
CA ARG A 148 13.32 6.98 -25.25
C ARG A 148 12.26 6.70 -26.33
N LEU A 149 11.29 5.84 -26.02
CA LEU A 149 10.27 5.43 -26.99
C LEU A 149 9.15 6.45 -27.12
N PHE A 150 8.73 7.06 -26.02
CA PHE A 150 7.52 7.90 -25.98
C PHE A 150 7.81 9.38 -25.64
N GLY A 151 9.06 9.74 -25.41
CA GLY A 151 9.43 11.11 -25.04
C GLY A 151 9.06 11.53 -23.63
N ALA A 152 8.47 10.62 -22.81
CA ALA A 152 8.09 10.89 -21.43
C ALA A 152 8.27 9.65 -20.55
N GLN A 153 8.88 9.83 -19.38
CA GLN A 153 9.14 8.72 -18.44
C GLN A 153 7.87 8.14 -17.81
N ASN A 154 6.80 8.92 -17.72
CA ASN A 154 5.53 8.52 -17.11
C ASN A 154 4.53 7.96 -18.14
N CYS A 155 4.97 7.58 -19.31
CA CYS A 155 4.18 6.80 -20.25
C CYS A 155 4.19 5.33 -19.82
N HIS A 156 3.03 4.82 -19.43
CA HIS A 156 2.87 3.42 -19.09
C HIS A 156 1.99 2.76 -20.14
N PRO A 157 2.59 2.05 -21.12
CA PRO A 157 1.82 1.32 -22.11
C PRO A 157 0.97 0.26 -21.41
N MET A 158 -0.26 0.07 -21.90
CA MET A 158 -1.15 -0.98 -21.45
C MET A 158 -1.03 -2.16 -22.42
N GLU A 159 -0.93 -3.35 -21.87
CA GLU A 159 -0.90 -4.58 -22.63
C GLU A 159 -2.28 -4.82 -23.25
N ASP A 160 -2.35 -4.96 -24.57
CA ASP A 160 -3.59 -5.26 -25.30
C ASP A 160 -3.76 -6.79 -25.45
N VAL A 161 -4.01 -7.45 -24.34
CA VAL A 161 -4.14 -8.92 -24.30
C VAL A 161 -5.40 -9.40 -25.02
N GLU A 162 -6.45 -8.57 -25.05
CA GLU A 162 -7.73 -8.93 -25.66
C GLU A 162 -7.63 -9.09 -27.21
N HIS A 163 -6.67 -8.39 -27.84
CA HIS A 163 -6.52 -8.38 -29.29
C HIS A 163 -5.19 -9.00 -29.76
N ALA A 164 -4.41 -9.57 -28.84
CA ALA A 164 -3.14 -10.21 -29.17
C ALA A 164 -3.33 -11.67 -29.57
N ASP A 165 -2.76 -12.09 -30.71
CA ASP A 165 -2.73 -13.49 -31.13
C ASP A 165 -1.75 -14.34 -30.30
N TYR A 166 -0.78 -13.70 -29.68
CA TYR A 166 0.23 -14.34 -28.84
C TYR A 166 0.69 -13.43 -27.70
N VAL A 167 0.78 -13.97 -26.49
CA VAL A 167 1.24 -13.26 -25.31
C VAL A 167 2.38 -14.02 -24.66
N LEU A 168 3.51 -13.34 -24.45
CA LEU A 168 4.69 -13.90 -23.77
C LEU A 168 4.84 -13.27 -22.38
N PHE A 169 4.78 -14.11 -21.35
CA PHE A 169 5.04 -13.70 -19.97
C PHE A 169 6.50 -13.98 -19.59
N ILE A 170 7.26 -12.93 -19.25
CA ILE A 170 8.65 -13.06 -18.82
C ILE A 170 8.80 -12.44 -17.44
N GLY A 171 9.09 -13.25 -16.41
CA GLY A 171 9.27 -12.79 -15.05
C GLY A 171 8.05 -12.10 -14.42
N ALA A 172 6.87 -12.29 -14.99
CA ALA A 172 5.61 -11.73 -14.51
C ALA A 172 4.75 -12.81 -13.86
N ASN A 173 3.98 -12.41 -12.86
CA ASN A 173 2.95 -13.23 -12.23
C ASN A 173 1.66 -12.39 -12.15
N PRO A 174 0.88 -12.37 -13.23
CA PRO A 174 -0.33 -11.55 -13.36
C PRO A 174 -1.46 -11.99 -12.43
#